data_505f84a96244ba67c45db5fd36c28f12
#
_entry.id   505f84a96244ba67c45db5fd36c28f12
#
_cell.length_a   1.000
_cell.length_b   1.000
_cell.length_c   1.000
_cell.angle_alpha   90.00
_cell.angle_beta   90.00
_cell.angle_gamma   90.00
#
_symmetry.space_group_name_H-M   'P 1'
#
loop_
_entity.id
_entity.type
_entity.pdbx_description
1 polymer ?
#
loop_
_entity_poly.entity_id
_entity_poly.type
_entity_poly.pdbx_seq_one_letter_code
_entity_poly.pdbx_strand_id
1 'polypeptide(L)'
;MCIRDSPDAGISTCATVFQVDDWYDNQFIQLKNGALQWKEIAEKPGTSGYSAARNGSNDELHIVVVDDSGKISGTTGAILEKFTFLSKADDAKNSFGDAIYYKNFIAENSDNIFVGISTGNGSISSGFTTAFTATPTSNTWSQDAQDVDFNFGGNILYELQGGKDYSGVSTEGGYSCSLGSIMGGYEIFENEAEYAVNFLLQGPGITGSQAESQAKANKLIAIAEQRKDCLAVISPNRETVVNVTSAKTQTTNVVQFYDPITSSSFAVFDSGYKYQFDRFNNKFQFMPLNGDIAGLMARTSEEQFPWFSPAGSQRGNILNAVKLAYNPNKVQRDTLYTKRINPVIFSPGAGFVLFGDKTGLAIASAFDRINVRRLFLNLEARIEVAARTQLFEFNDEITRANFRNIVEPFLRGVQAKRGITDFLVICDETNNTPDVIDANEFKCDIFIKPARSINFIGLTFVATRTGVSFSEVAGRV
;
A
#
# COMPACT_ATOMS: atom_id res chain seq x y z
N MET A 1 -10.78 25.23 -40.04
CA MET A 1 -10.94 26.39 -39.15
C MET A 1 -10.04 27.49 -39.66
N CYS A 2 -10.57 28.60 -40.12
CA CYS A 2 -9.73 29.70 -40.67
C CYS A 2 -9.36 30.61 -39.50
N ILE A 3 -8.08 30.66 -39.17
CA ILE A 3 -7.55 31.59 -38.18
C ILE A 3 -7.06 32.84 -38.91
N ARG A 4 -7.50 33.98 -38.46
CA ARG A 4 -7.20 35.28 -39.06
C ARG A 4 -6.07 35.91 -38.26
N ASP A 5 -4.85 35.82 -38.77
CA ASP A 5 -3.67 36.28 -38.04
C ASP A 5 -2.97 37.48 -38.64
N SER A 6 -3.54 38.16 -39.62
CA SER A 6 -3.00 39.42 -40.09
C SER A 6 -4.10 40.30 -40.66
N PRO A 7 -4.18 41.58 -40.32
CA PRO A 7 -5.13 42.53 -40.91
C PRO A 7 -4.87 42.88 -42.37
N ASP A 8 -3.73 42.50 -42.90
CA ASP A 8 -3.30 42.84 -44.27
C ASP A 8 -3.32 41.69 -45.28
N ALA A 9 -3.71 40.50 -44.89
CA ALA A 9 -3.88 39.42 -45.82
C ALA A 9 -5.24 39.52 -46.52
N GLY A 10 -5.21 39.93 -47.79
CA GLY A 10 -6.39 40.01 -48.65
C GLY A 10 -7.20 38.73 -48.61
N ILE A 11 -8.51 38.88 -48.52
CA ILE A 11 -9.53 37.86 -48.39
C ILE A 11 -9.61 37.00 -49.65
N SER A 12 -8.65 36.25 -49.97
CA SER A 12 -8.91 35.24 -50.99
C SER A 12 -8.13 33.98 -50.71
N THR A 13 -8.81 33.02 -50.48
CA THR A 13 -8.40 31.63 -50.30
C THR A 13 -8.15 31.21 -48.86
N CYS A 14 -9.21 30.79 -48.24
CA CYS A 14 -9.21 29.90 -47.12
C CYS A 14 -8.62 28.51 -47.42
N ALA A 15 -7.77 28.42 -48.47
CA ALA A 15 -7.40 27.13 -49.02
C ALA A 15 -6.07 26.59 -48.55
N THR A 16 -5.23 27.40 -47.89
CA THR A 16 -3.97 26.90 -47.34
C THR A 16 -3.54 27.80 -46.20
N VAL A 17 -4.16 27.64 -45.07
CA VAL A 17 -3.50 28.04 -43.83
C VAL A 17 -2.44 26.98 -43.59
N PHE A 18 -1.24 27.22 -44.08
CA PHE A 18 -0.08 26.58 -43.46
C PHE A 18 -0.03 27.18 -42.06
N GLN A 19 -0.51 26.41 -41.09
CA GLN A 19 -0.19 26.68 -39.72
C GLN A 19 1.34 26.59 -39.68
N VAL A 20 2.02 27.70 -39.64
CA VAL A 20 3.43 27.69 -39.29
C VAL A 20 3.46 27.32 -37.83
N ASP A 21 3.65 26.04 -37.57
CA ASP A 21 3.79 25.54 -36.21
C ASP A 21 4.93 26.34 -35.57
N ASP A 22 4.63 27.07 -34.52
CA ASP A 22 5.67 27.68 -33.70
C ASP A 22 6.61 26.56 -33.21
N TRP A 23 7.90 26.84 -33.09
CA TRP A 23 8.87 25.89 -32.56
C TRP A 23 8.42 25.27 -31.24
N TYR A 24 7.67 26.02 -30.42
CA TYR A 24 7.13 25.57 -29.15
C TYR A 24 6.05 24.48 -29.30
N ASP A 25 5.24 24.57 -30.35
CA ASP A 25 4.17 23.57 -30.61
C ASP A 25 4.73 22.18 -30.86
N ASN A 26 5.97 22.10 -31.33
CA ASN A 26 6.66 20.84 -31.60
C ASN A 26 7.60 20.40 -30.47
N GLN A 27 7.63 21.11 -29.34
CA GLN A 27 8.44 20.70 -28.20
C GLN A 27 7.70 19.71 -27.33
N PHE A 28 8.41 18.66 -26.95
CA PHE A 28 7.87 17.64 -26.05
C PHE A 28 8.94 17.15 -25.07
N ILE A 29 8.48 16.64 -23.94
CA ILE A 29 9.28 15.95 -22.94
C ILE A 29 9.26 14.48 -23.32
N GLN A 30 10.40 13.93 -23.72
CA GLN A 30 10.53 12.53 -24.06
C GLN A 30 10.58 11.69 -22.77
N LEU A 31 9.65 10.74 -22.63
CA LEU A 31 9.59 9.80 -21.55
C LEU A 31 9.99 8.40 -22.02
N LYS A 32 10.26 7.49 -21.10
CA LYS A 32 10.55 6.07 -21.42
C LYS A 32 9.40 5.38 -22.16
N ASN A 33 8.16 5.74 -21.83
CA ASN A 33 6.96 5.12 -22.37
C ASN A 33 6.01 6.14 -23.01
N GLY A 34 6.53 7.20 -23.64
CA GLY A 34 5.68 8.19 -24.29
C GLY A 34 6.34 9.57 -24.42
N ALA A 35 5.54 10.59 -24.67
CA ALA A 35 5.96 11.96 -24.71
C ALA A 35 4.85 12.87 -24.19
N LEU A 36 5.21 13.97 -23.55
CA LEU A 36 4.31 15.04 -23.12
C LEU A 36 4.62 16.29 -23.94
N GLN A 37 3.62 16.91 -24.55
CA GLN A 37 3.81 18.15 -25.29
C GLN A 37 3.78 19.34 -24.33
N TRP A 38 4.73 20.25 -24.47
CA TRP A 38 4.80 21.44 -23.64
C TRP A 38 3.56 22.33 -23.76
N LYS A 39 2.97 22.45 -24.95
CA LYS A 39 1.74 23.21 -25.17
C LYS A 39 0.51 22.70 -24.42
N GLU A 40 0.51 21.42 -24.03
CA GLU A 40 -0.55 20.83 -23.18
C GLU A 40 -0.33 21.17 -21.70
N ILE A 41 0.89 21.55 -21.34
CA ILE A 41 1.27 21.88 -19.97
C ILE A 41 1.09 23.37 -19.70
N ALA A 42 1.62 24.22 -20.57
CA ALA A 42 1.56 25.66 -20.44
C ALA A 42 1.69 26.34 -21.82
N GLU A 43 1.27 27.59 -21.91
CA GLU A 43 1.54 28.45 -23.07
C GLU A 43 3.04 28.74 -23.18
N LYS A 44 3.49 29.21 -24.37
CA LYS A 44 4.88 29.54 -24.64
C LYS A 44 5.42 30.57 -23.64
N PRO A 45 6.57 30.31 -22.98
CA PRO A 45 7.20 31.31 -22.11
C PRO A 45 7.72 32.49 -22.94
N GLY A 46 7.56 33.67 -22.43
CA GLY A 46 7.90 34.90 -23.12
C GLY A 46 8.63 35.91 -22.22
N THR A 47 8.05 37.07 -22.11
CA THR A 47 8.56 38.18 -21.30
C THR A 47 7.55 38.50 -20.20
N SER A 48 7.97 38.43 -18.95
CA SER A 48 7.12 38.80 -17.82
C SER A 48 6.81 40.32 -17.83
N GLY A 49 5.66 40.68 -17.26
CA GLY A 49 5.31 42.08 -17.09
C GLY A 49 6.34 42.88 -16.29
N TYR A 50 7.04 42.19 -15.37
CA TYR A 50 8.11 42.80 -14.58
C TYR A 50 9.32 43.17 -15.43
N SER A 51 9.81 42.25 -16.26
CA SER A 51 10.93 42.47 -17.17
C SER A 51 10.57 43.48 -18.29
N ALA A 52 9.37 43.38 -18.88
CA ALA A 52 8.91 44.31 -19.91
C ALA A 52 8.88 45.76 -19.40
N ALA A 53 8.48 45.99 -18.16
CA ALA A 53 8.48 47.32 -17.54
C ALA A 53 9.89 47.89 -17.31
N ARG A 54 10.94 47.06 -17.44
CA ARG A 54 12.36 47.40 -17.24
C ARG A 54 13.18 47.28 -18.52
N ASN A 55 12.51 47.28 -19.67
CA ASN A 55 13.15 47.07 -20.96
C ASN A 55 13.93 45.74 -21.07
N GLY A 56 13.55 44.75 -20.26
CA GLY A 56 14.04 43.38 -20.35
C GLY A 56 13.17 42.52 -21.26
N SER A 57 13.67 41.37 -21.69
CA SER A 57 12.94 40.46 -22.55
C SER A 57 13.34 38.99 -22.32
N ASN A 58 12.45 38.08 -22.70
CA ASN A 58 12.68 36.61 -22.73
C ASN A 58 13.05 35.97 -21.37
N ASP A 59 12.56 36.53 -20.28
CA ASP A 59 12.91 36.09 -18.93
C ASP A 59 12.11 34.89 -18.47
N GLU A 60 10.96 34.58 -19.06
CA GLU A 60 10.12 33.48 -18.60
C GLU A 60 10.66 32.09 -18.94
N LEU A 61 10.37 31.13 -18.06
CA LEU A 61 10.66 29.71 -18.25
C LEU A 61 9.65 28.82 -17.53
N HIS A 62 9.57 27.58 -17.95
CA HIS A 62 8.74 26.53 -17.32
C HIS A 62 9.61 25.40 -16.81
N ILE A 63 9.25 24.84 -15.65
CA ILE A 63 9.89 23.67 -15.07
C ILE A 63 8.78 22.67 -14.69
N VAL A 64 8.95 21.44 -15.11
CA VAL A 64 8.02 20.34 -14.82
C VAL A 64 8.80 19.16 -14.29
N VAL A 65 8.33 18.59 -13.19
CA VAL A 65 8.87 17.38 -12.60
C VAL A 65 7.95 16.22 -12.95
N VAL A 66 8.49 15.20 -13.60
CA VAL A 66 7.72 14.05 -14.10
C VAL A 66 8.24 12.76 -13.49
N ASP A 67 7.34 11.91 -13.02
CA ASP A 67 7.65 10.54 -12.59
C ASP A 67 7.71 9.62 -13.81
N ASP A 68 8.83 9.62 -14.52
CA ASP A 68 9.01 8.84 -15.74
C ASP A 68 8.86 7.33 -15.54
N SER A 69 9.27 6.83 -14.37
CA SER A 69 9.18 5.41 -14.02
C SER A 69 7.91 5.00 -13.28
N GLY A 70 7.12 5.96 -12.82
CA GLY A 70 5.94 5.72 -12.00
C GLY A 70 6.24 5.20 -10.58
N LYS A 71 7.49 5.31 -10.12
CA LYS A 71 7.88 4.81 -8.78
C LYS A 71 7.36 5.67 -7.64
N ILE A 72 7.16 6.95 -7.88
CA ILE A 72 6.69 7.90 -6.86
C ILE A 72 5.16 7.94 -6.85
N SER A 73 4.55 8.24 -7.98
CA SER A 73 3.08 8.39 -8.12
C SER A 73 2.34 7.07 -8.31
N GLY A 74 3.02 6.02 -8.77
CA GLY A 74 2.41 4.76 -9.21
C GLY A 74 1.87 4.80 -10.64
N THR A 75 2.13 5.90 -11.39
CA THR A 75 1.72 6.04 -12.79
C THR A 75 2.89 6.60 -13.58
N THR A 76 3.33 5.87 -14.59
CA THR A 76 4.41 6.28 -15.49
C THR A 76 4.02 7.57 -16.21
N GLY A 77 4.92 8.54 -16.25
CA GLY A 77 4.71 9.82 -16.93
C GLY A 77 3.80 10.79 -16.18
N ALA A 78 3.47 10.55 -14.92
CA ALA A 78 2.68 11.47 -14.11
C ALA A 78 3.48 12.75 -13.81
N ILE A 79 2.86 13.92 -14.02
CA ILE A 79 3.42 15.19 -13.60
C ILE A 79 3.30 15.29 -12.08
N LEU A 80 4.42 15.36 -11.39
CA LEU A 80 4.49 15.55 -9.94
C LEU A 80 4.34 17.01 -9.57
N GLU A 81 5.08 17.88 -10.25
CA GLU A 81 5.07 19.32 -10.01
C GLU A 81 5.13 20.09 -11.32
N LYS A 82 4.53 21.26 -11.32
CA LYS A 82 4.45 22.12 -12.48
C LYS A 82 4.67 23.57 -12.04
N PHE A 83 5.75 24.14 -12.51
CA PHE A 83 6.12 25.54 -12.27
C PHE A 83 6.17 26.27 -13.61
N THR A 84 5.24 27.18 -13.83
CA THR A 84 5.08 27.88 -15.10
C THR A 84 5.28 29.37 -14.92
N PHE A 85 5.82 30.04 -15.96
CA PHE A 85 6.05 31.47 -15.98
C PHE A 85 6.94 31.97 -14.84
N LEU A 86 7.96 31.16 -14.47
CA LEU A 86 9.01 31.62 -13.58
C LEU A 86 9.99 32.53 -14.35
N SER A 87 10.63 33.44 -13.63
CA SER A 87 11.59 34.37 -14.26
C SER A 87 13.03 33.93 -14.07
N LYS A 88 13.87 34.21 -15.09
CA LYS A 88 15.34 34.10 -15.04
C LYS A 88 15.98 35.29 -14.32
N ALA A 89 15.25 36.40 -14.20
CA ALA A 89 15.71 37.61 -13.49
C ALA A 89 15.61 37.38 -11.98
N ASP A 90 16.67 37.73 -11.25
CA ASP A 90 16.75 37.45 -9.80
C ASP A 90 15.95 38.45 -8.95
N ASP A 91 15.62 39.62 -9.50
CA ASP A 91 14.78 40.64 -8.88
C ASP A 91 13.30 40.56 -9.28
N ALA A 92 12.91 39.57 -10.12
CA ALA A 92 11.58 39.50 -10.71
C ALA A 92 10.48 39.21 -9.69
N LYS A 93 9.36 39.91 -9.85
CA LYS A 93 8.15 39.79 -9.02
C LYS A 93 6.91 39.67 -9.89
N ASN A 94 5.92 38.96 -9.38
CA ASN A 94 4.59 38.92 -9.97
C ASN A 94 3.81 40.23 -9.70
N SER A 95 2.59 40.34 -10.23
CA SER A 95 1.70 41.47 -10.00
C SER A 95 1.27 41.68 -8.54
N PHE A 96 1.42 40.68 -7.71
CA PHE A 96 1.13 40.71 -6.26
C PHE A 96 2.33 41.05 -5.40
N GLY A 97 3.53 41.15 -6.00
CA GLY A 97 4.78 41.47 -5.31
C GLY A 97 5.60 40.23 -4.84
N ASP A 98 5.13 39.01 -5.10
CA ASP A 98 5.86 37.79 -4.74
C ASP A 98 7.03 37.58 -5.71
N ALA A 99 8.14 37.05 -5.18
CA ALA A 99 9.30 36.70 -5.98
C ALA A 99 8.99 35.52 -6.93
N ILE A 100 9.25 35.68 -8.19
CA ILE A 100 9.08 34.65 -9.23
C ILE A 100 10.42 34.19 -9.83
N TYR A 101 11.52 34.53 -9.21
CA TYR A 101 12.84 34.06 -9.60
C TYR A 101 12.92 32.54 -9.41
N TYR A 102 13.23 31.82 -10.48
CA TYR A 102 13.09 30.37 -10.52
C TYR A 102 13.84 29.61 -9.41
N LYS A 103 15.06 30.08 -9.03
CA LYS A 103 15.83 29.39 -7.99
C LYS A 103 15.19 29.48 -6.62
N ASN A 104 14.79 30.69 -6.24
CA ASN A 104 14.17 30.93 -4.94
C ASN A 104 12.79 30.29 -4.88
N PHE A 105 12.00 30.44 -5.95
CA PHE A 105 10.66 29.91 -6.04
C PHE A 105 10.64 28.38 -5.90
N ILE A 106 11.55 27.67 -6.59
CA ILE A 106 11.66 26.22 -6.50
C ILE A 106 12.15 25.80 -5.11
N ALA A 107 13.13 26.50 -4.53
CA ALA A 107 13.64 26.19 -3.20
C ALA A 107 12.55 26.26 -2.11
N GLU A 108 11.57 27.16 -2.29
CA GLU A 108 10.48 27.37 -1.34
C GLU A 108 9.24 26.49 -1.60
N ASN A 109 9.00 26.09 -2.87
CA ASN A 109 7.73 25.51 -3.27
C ASN A 109 7.83 24.06 -3.82
N SER A 110 9.02 23.53 -4.06
CA SER A 110 9.18 22.17 -4.56
C SER A 110 9.45 21.17 -3.46
N ASP A 111 8.72 20.06 -3.49
CA ASP A 111 8.94 18.89 -2.63
C ASP A 111 9.92 17.89 -3.25
N ASN A 112 10.15 17.95 -4.57
CA ASN A 112 10.86 16.91 -5.31
C ASN A 112 12.21 17.33 -5.86
N ILE A 113 12.42 18.62 -6.11
CA ILE A 113 13.66 19.14 -6.68
C ILE A 113 14.19 20.33 -5.88
N PHE A 114 15.49 20.50 -5.92
CA PHE A 114 16.17 21.64 -5.36
C PHE A 114 17.13 22.22 -6.39
N VAL A 115 17.04 23.52 -6.64
CA VAL A 115 17.96 24.21 -7.54
C VAL A 115 19.16 24.66 -6.73
N GLY A 116 20.27 23.92 -6.82
CA GLY A 116 21.51 24.24 -6.12
C GLY A 116 22.18 25.49 -6.66
N ILE A 117 22.86 26.24 -5.80
CA ILE A 117 23.77 27.31 -6.19
C ILE A 117 25.08 26.64 -6.58
N SER A 118 25.47 26.74 -7.85
CA SER A 118 26.85 26.46 -8.25
C SER A 118 27.79 27.46 -7.60
N THR A 119 28.84 27.01 -6.94
CA THR A 119 29.83 27.85 -6.28
C THR A 119 30.73 28.69 -7.23
N GLY A 120 30.38 28.81 -8.48
CA GLY A 120 31.08 29.57 -9.49
C GLY A 120 30.13 30.30 -10.42
N ASN A 121 30.04 31.61 -10.29
CA ASN A 121 29.43 32.55 -11.25
C ASN A 121 27.98 32.29 -11.71
N GLY A 122 27.12 31.76 -10.86
CA GLY A 122 25.69 31.60 -11.19
C GLY A 122 25.41 30.68 -12.39
N SER A 123 26.43 30.02 -12.92
CA SER A 123 26.25 29.10 -14.03
C SER A 123 25.61 27.83 -13.59
N ILE A 124 24.66 27.35 -14.37
CA ILE A 124 24.07 26.04 -14.35
C ILE A 124 25.19 25.01 -14.17
N SER A 125 24.97 24.03 -13.31
CA SER A 125 25.95 22.95 -13.03
C SER A 125 26.42 22.27 -14.32
N SER A 126 27.62 21.74 -14.35
CA SER A 126 28.22 21.07 -15.52
C SER A 126 27.31 20.00 -16.18
N GLY A 127 26.37 19.45 -15.44
CA GLY A 127 25.36 18.54 -15.97
C GLY A 127 24.33 19.18 -16.89
N PHE A 128 24.08 20.46 -16.72
CA PHE A 128 23.18 21.22 -17.61
C PHE A 128 23.90 21.76 -18.86
N THR A 129 25.18 21.99 -18.80
CA THR A 129 25.95 22.49 -19.96
C THR A 129 26.01 21.52 -21.13
N THR A 130 25.89 20.22 -20.86
CA THR A 130 25.81 19.18 -21.91
C THR A 130 24.41 19.02 -22.50
N ALA A 131 23.37 19.51 -21.83
CA ALA A 131 21.98 19.44 -22.31
C ALA A 131 21.59 20.67 -23.20
N PHE A 132 22.36 21.76 -23.14
CA PHE A 132 22.14 22.88 -24.03
C PHE A 132 22.76 22.60 -25.40
N THR A 133 21.97 22.63 -26.45
CA THR A 133 22.42 22.46 -27.83
C THR A 133 23.25 23.65 -28.35
N ALA A 134 23.25 24.75 -27.64
CA ALA A 134 24.14 25.89 -27.86
C ALA A 134 24.65 26.38 -26.51
N THR A 135 25.96 26.30 -26.28
CA THR A 135 26.59 26.90 -25.10
C THR A 135 26.44 28.42 -25.25
N PRO A 136 25.64 29.10 -24.41
CA PRO A 136 25.55 30.54 -24.51
C PRO A 136 26.94 31.14 -24.23
N THR A 137 27.46 31.94 -25.12
CA THR A 137 28.76 32.63 -24.97
C THR A 137 28.72 33.68 -23.85
N SER A 138 27.52 34.10 -23.42
CA SER A 138 27.28 34.90 -22.23
C SER A 138 25.98 34.41 -21.57
N ASN A 139 26.05 33.99 -20.32
CA ASN A 139 24.85 33.63 -19.57
C ASN A 139 24.27 34.88 -18.91
N THR A 140 23.04 35.24 -19.32
CA THR A 140 22.30 36.39 -18.76
C THR A 140 21.40 35.99 -17.59
N TRP A 141 21.29 34.71 -17.30
CA TRP A 141 20.43 34.23 -16.21
C TRP A 141 20.96 34.66 -14.83
N SER A 142 20.08 34.98 -13.94
CA SER A 142 20.39 35.46 -12.59
C SER A 142 21.00 36.90 -12.60
N GLN A 143 20.60 37.72 -13.54
CA GLN A 143 20.82 39.16 -13.56
C GLN A 143 19.52 39.90 -13.25
N ASP A 144 19.62 41.16 -12.84
CA ASP A 144 18.46 42.04 -12.72
C ASP A 144 17.75 42.18 -14.06
N ALA A 145 16.44 42.41 -14.06
CA ALA A 145 15.64 42.54 -15.28
C ALA A 145 15.94 43.78 -16.13
N GLN A 146 16.67 44.77 -15.59
CA GLN A 146 16.89 46.05 -16.21
C GLN A 146 17.77 45.95 -17.47
N ASP A 147 17.21 46.28 -18.63
CA ASP A 147 17.89 46.32 -19.94
C ASP A 147 18.54 44.98 -20.35
N VAL A 148 18.00 43.83 -19.88
CA VAL A 148 18.56 42.51 -20.16
C VAL A 148 17.66 41.73 -21.11
N ASP A 149 18.21 41.26 -22.22
CA ASP A 149 17.60 40.24 -23.06
C ASP A 149 18.13 38.87 -22.63
N PHE A 150 17.27 38.07 -21.99
CA PHE A 150 17.64 36.80 -21.38
C PHE A 150 17.83 35.69 -22.42
N ASN A 151 18.95 35.01 -22.37
CA ASN A 151 19.26 33.90 -23.26
C ASN A 151 18.26 32.75 -23.11
N PHE A 152 17.88 32.15 -24.23
CA PHE A 152 17.03 30.99 -24.27
C PHE A 152 17.79 29.74 -23.80
N GLY A 153 17.13 28.92 -22.99
CA GLY A 153 17.63 27.61 -22.61
C GLY A 153 17.23 26.48 -23.59
N GLY A 154 16.21 26.75 -24.40
CA GLY A 154 15.59 25.71 -25.23
C GLY A 154 14.84 24.66 -24.40
N ASN A 155 14.52 23.55 -25.03
CA ASN A 155 13.89 22.42 -24.37
C ASN A 155 14.96 21.51 -23.75
N ILE A 156 15.03 21.49 -22.41
CA ILE A 156 16.05 20.75 -21.67
C ILE A 156 15.36 19.63 -20.93
N LEU A 157 15.83 18.41 -21.14
CA LEU A 157 15.44 17.23 -20.37
C LEU A 157 16.62 16.81 -19.48
N TYR A 158 16.38 16.70 -18.20
CA TYR A 158 17.36 16.20 -17.24
C TYR A 158 16.77 15.02 -16.45
N GLU A 159 17.40 13.87 -16.54
CA GLU A 159 17.06 12.71 -15.72
C GLU A 159 17.84 12.76 -14.40
N LEU A 160 17.12 12.89 -13.28
CA LEU A 160 17.72 12.82 -11.96
C LEU A 160 18.23 11.39 -11.72
N GLN A 161 19.51 11.24 -11.42
CA GLN A 161 20.18 9.95 -11.23
C GLN A 161 20.85 9.89 -9.86
N GLY A 162 21.14 8.66 -9.40
CA GLY A 162 21.85 8.46 -8.14
C GLY A 162 21.04 8.69 -6.88
N GLY A 163 19.71 8.85 -7.01
CA GLY A 163 18.79 8.85 -5.88
C GLY A 163 18.85 7.51 -5.18
N LYS A 164 18.87 7.53 -3.84
CA LYS A 164 18.84 6.33 -3.00
C LYS A 164 17.55 6.29 -2.22
N ASP A 165 16.91 5.14 -2.20
CA ASP A 165 15.77 4.87 -1.32
C ASP A 165 16.33 4.43 0.04
N TYR A 166 16.14 5.25 1.05
CA TYR A 166 16.57 4.95 2.42
C TYR A 166 15.62 4.00 3.17
N SER A 167 14.58 3.51 2.53
CA SER A 167 13.61 2.58 3.14
C SER A 167 14.14 1.16 3.32
N GLY A 168 15.41 0.91 3.17
CA GLY A 168 15.90 -0.44 3.37
C GLY A 168 17.37 -0.73 3.24
N VAL A 169 18.18 0.10 2.59
CA VAL A 169 19.60 -0.24 2.41
C VAL A 169 20.50 0.98 2.47
N SER A 170 21.52 0.91 3.30
CA SER A 170 22.53 1.95 3.34
C SER A 170 23.68 1.70 2.41
N THR A 171 24.18 2.79 1.92
CA THR A 171 25.61 2.98 1.80
C THR A 171 25.94 4.40 2.22
N GLU A 172 26.94 4.52 3.09
CA GLU A 172 27.58 5.78 3.47
C GLU A 172 26.76 6.80 4.29
N GLY A 173 26.87 6.71 5.61
CA GLY A 173 26.50 7.78 6.55
C GLY A 173 25.01 8.11 6.67
N GLY A 174 24.17 7.40 5.95
CA GLY A 174 22.74 7.51 6.03
C GLY A 174 22.10 6.48 6.94
N TYR A 175 20.87 6.67 7.27
CA TYR A 175 20.05 5.70 7.98
C TYR A 175 19.87 4.46 7.13
N SER A 176 20.64 3.40 7.44
CA SER A 176 20.51 2.14 6.74
C SER A 176 19.86 1.12 7.62
N CYS A 177 18.82 0.54 7.11
CA CYS A 177 18.27 -0.66 7.67
C CYS A 177 18.60 -1.82 6.74
N SER A 178 19.63 -2.60 7.06
CA SER A 178 19.86 -3.86 6.37
C SER A 178 18.75 -4.85 6.73
N LEU A 179 18.49 -5.83 5.85
CA LEU A 179 17.55 -6.91 6.16
C LEU A 179 17.87 -7.57 7.52
N GLY A 180 19.16 -7.81 7.81
CA GLY A 180 19.60 -8.37 9.09
C GLY A 180 19.20 -7.50 10.29
N SER A 181 19.35 -6.17 10.18
CA SER A 181 18.97 -5.25 11.26
C SER A 181 17.44 -5.22 11.46
N ILE A 182 16.67 -5.30 10.38
CA ILE A 182 15.21 -5.40 10.46
C ILE A 182 14.79 -6.71 11.12
N MET A 183 15.40 -7.82 10.72
CA MET A 183 15.12 -9.13 11.33
C MET A 183 15.51 -9.16 12.80
N GLY A 184 16.68 -8.62 13.18
CA GLY A 184 17.07 -8.48 14.58
C GLY A 184 16.12 -7.62 15.40
N GLY A 185 15.53 -6.59 14.80
CA GLY A 185 14.47 -5.80 15.44
C GLY A 185 13.21 -6.61 15.72
N TYR A 186 12.84 -7.53 14.85
CA TYR A 186 11.70 -8.42 15.08
C TYR A 186 12.01 -9.56 16.08
N GLU A 187 13.27 -9.98 16.20
CA GLU A 187 13.70 -11.01 17.17
C GLU A 187 13.45 -10.59 18.64
N ILE A 188 13.41 -9.29 18.92
CA ILE A 188 13.04 -8.78 20.23
C ILE A 188 11.65 -9.30 20.66
N PHE A 189 10.74 -9.51 19.71
CA PHE A 189 9.38 -10.01 19.96
C PHE A 189 9.28 -11.54 20.06
N GLU A 190 10.37 -12.29 20.00
CA GLU A 190 10.38 -13.74 20.22
C GLU A 190 10.06 -14.11 21.67
N ASN A 191 10.38 -13.21 22.61
CA ASN A 191 10.11 -13.43 24.04
C ASN A 191 8.66 -13.09 24.38
N GLU A 192 7.82 -14.08 24.50
CA GLU A 192 6.40 -13.92 24.83
C GLU A 192 6.18 -13.44 26.28
N ALA A 193 7.10 -13.73 27.19
CA ALA A 193 6.98 -13.34 28.61
C ALA A 193 7.23 -11.84 28.81
N GLU A 194 7.99 -11.20 27.92
CA GLU A 194 8.34 -9.79 28.03
C GLU A 194 7.39 -8.88 27.23
N TYR A 195 6.95 -9.34 26.07
CA TYR A 195 6.12 -8.53 25.16
C TYR A 195 4.82 -9.24 24.80
N ALA A 196 3.69 -8.65 25.18
CA ALA A 196 2.37 -9.11 24.73
C ALA A 196 2.08 -8.58 23.33
N VAL A 197 2.05 -9.44 22.34
CA VAL A 197 1.84 -9.11 20.92
C VAL A 197 0.68 -9.91 20.34
N ASN A 198 -0.28 -9.25 19.71
CA ASN A 198 -1.39 -9.90 19.00
C ASN A 198 -1.16 -10.02 17.49
N PHE A 199 -0.45 -9.04 16.91
CA PHE A 199 -0.18 -8.98 15.47
C PHE A 199 1.26 -8.57 15.21
N LEU A 200 1.93 -9.28 14.32
CA LEU A 200 3.21 -8.93 13.74
C LEU A 200 2.97 -8.41 12.33
N LEU A 201 3.27 -7.13 12.09
CA LEU A 201 3.05 -6.49 10.81
C LEU A 201 4.34 -6.46 10.00
N GLN A 202 4.30 -6.93 8.75
CA GLN A 202 5.46 -6.83 7.87
C GLN A 202 5.80 -5.38 7.53
N GLY A 203 4.80 -4.48 7.50
CA GLY A 203 4.97 -3.16 6.93
C GLY A 203 5.20 -3.23 5.40
N PRO A 204 5.89 -2.26 4.80
CA PRO A 204 6.26 -2.34 3.39
C PRO A 204 7.29 -3.45 3.15
N GLY A 205 7.26 -4.04 1.95
CA GLY A 205 8.32 -4.90 1.47
C GLY A 205 9.63 -4.13 1.24
N ILE A 206 10.72 -4.85 1.04
CA ILE A 206 12.01 -4.26 0.69
C ILE A 206 11.96 -3.85 -0.78
N THR A 207 12.16 -2.56 -1.05
CA THR A 207 12.10 -2.00 -2.40
C THR A 207 13.18 -2.62 -3.30
N GLY A 208 12.78 -3.06 -4.49
CA GLY A 208 13.69 -3.65 -5.46
C GLY A 208 14.15 -5.08 -5.16
N SER A 209 13.73 -5.69 -4.04
CA SER A 209 14.12 -7.05 -3.67
C SER A 209 12.95 -7.88 -3.18
N GLN A 210 12.38 -8.68 -4.10
CA GLN A 210 11.33 -9.64 -3.74
C GLN A 210 11.83 -10.71 -2.77
N ALA A 211 13.05 -11.22 -2.98
CA ALA A 211 13.63 -12.26 -2.14
C ALA A 211 13.83 -11.80 -0.68
N GLU A 212 14.29 -10.57 -0.48
CA GLU A 212 14.43 -10.00 0.87
C GLU A 212 13.08 -9.74 1.53
N SER A 213 12.08 -9.31 0.74
CA SER A 213 10.70 -9.16 1.23
C SER A 213 10.10 -10.50 1.68
N GLN A 214 10.37 -11.57 0.94
CA GLN A 214 9.98 -12.94 1.28
C GLN A 214 10.73 -13.47 2.52
N ALA A 215 12.02 -13.18 2.64
CA ALA A 215 12.80 -13.54 3.83
C ALA A 215 12.28 -12.83 5.09
N LYS A 216 11.96 -11.53 4.99
CA LYS A 216 11.32 -10.77 6.06
C LYS A 216 9.98 -11.39 6.47
N ALA A 217 9.14 -11.75 5.50
CA ALA A 217 7.86 -12.39 5.74
C ALA A 217 8.02 -13.74 6.46
N ASN A 218 8.93 -14.59 6.00
CA ASN A 218 9.21 -15.90 6.61
C ASN A 218 9.72 -15.76 8.04
N LYS A 219 10.56 -14.76 8.35
CA LYS A 219 11.02 -14.49 9.73
C LYS A 219 9.84 -14.15 10.65
N LEU A 220 8.91 -13.29 10.21
CA LEU A 220 7.72 -12.95 10.99
C LEU A 220 6.82 -14.14 11.22
N ILE A 221 6.65 -15.01 10.22
CA ILE A 221 5.88 -16.24 10.34
C ILE A 221 6.54 -17.20 11.35
N ALA A 222 7.88 -17.34 11.29
CA ALA A 222 8.62 -18.18 12.22
C ALA A 222 8.45 -17.70 13.68
N ILE A 223 8.51 -16.39 13.91
CA ILE A 223 8.26 -15.81 15.25
C ILE A 223 6.83 -16.10 15.71
N ALA A 224 5.83 -15.93 14.83
CA ALA A 224 4.43 -16.20 15.16
C ALA A 224 4.18 -17.70 15.44
N GLU A 225 4.86 -18.61 14.75
CA GLU A 225 4.80 -20.05 14.97
C GLU A 225 5.49 -20.47 16.27
N GLN A 226 6.58 -19.82 16.61
CA GLN A 226 7.28 -20.05 17.87
C GLN A 226 6.43 -19.61 19.07
N ARG A 227 5.90 -18.38 19.01
CA ARG A 227 5.10 -17.78 20.08
C ARG A 227 3.73 -18.45 20.24
N LYS A 228 3.04 -18.74 19.15
CA LYS A 228 1.67 -19.29 19.08
C LYS A 228 0.56 -18.40 19.68
N ASP A 229 0.87 -17.18 20.05
CA ASP A 229 -0.06 -16.20 20.65
C ASP A 229 -0.45 -15.05 19.70
N CYS A 230 0.19 -14.93 18.54
CA CYS A 230 0.02 -13.82 17.61
C CYS A 230 -0.15 -14.29 16.15
N LEU A 231 -0.49 -13.34 15.28
CA LEU A 231 -0.61 -13.55 13.82
C LEU A 231 0.34 -12.63 13.07
N ALA A 232 1.07 -13.19 12.10
CA ALA A 232 1.85 -12.42 11.14
C ALA A 232 0.96 -11.98 9.96
N VAL A 233 0.90 -10.68 9.67
CA VAL A 233 0.12 -10.12 8.56
C VAL A 233 1.07 -9.62 7.49
N ILE A 234 0.96 -10.19 6.29
CA ILE A 234 1.92 -10.06 5.21
C ILE A 234 1.26 -9.46 3.98
N SER A 235 1.87 -8.43 3.41
CA SER A 235 1.55 -7.88 2.08
C SER A 235 2.66 -8.23 1.08
N PRO A 236 2.36 -8.35 -0.22
CA PRO A 236 3.39 -8.50 -1.23
C PRO A 236 4.25 -7.23 -1.31
N ASN A 237 5.42 -7.29 -1.94
CA ASN A 237 6.20 -6.08 -2.16
C ASN A 237 5.50 -5.14 -3.16
N ARG A 238 5.85 -3.85 -3.08
CA ARG A 238 5.17 -2.77 -3.82
C ARG A 238 5.14 -3.01 -5.33
N GLU A 239 6.24 -3.47 -5.88
CA GLU A 239 6.45 -3.67 -7.32
C GLU A 239 5.59 -4.77 -7.93
N THR A 240 5.00 -5.64 -7.10
CA THR A 240 4.09 -6.69 -7.61
C THR A 240 2.80 -6.12 -8.17
N VAL A 241 2.32 -5.00 -7.63
CA VAL A 241 1.00 -4.45 -7.96
C VAL A 241 1.03 -2.97 -8.34
N VAL A 242 1.93 -2.17 -7.78
CA VAL A 242 2.02 -0.73 -8.08
C VAL A 242 2.78 -0.54 -9.38
N ASN A 243 2.26 0.32 -10.25
CA ASN A 243 2.79 0.59 -11.59
C ASN A 243 2.79 -0.62 -12.54
N VAL A 244 1.92 -1.59 -12.30
CA VAL A 244 1.67 -2.73 -13.19
C VAL A 244 0.29 -2.54 -13.83
N THR A 245 0.25 -2.35 -15.14
CA THR A 245 -0.99 -1.98 -15.87
C THR A 245 -1.96 -3.12 -16.08
N SER A 246 -1.45 -4.36 -16.15
CA SER A 246 -2.26 -5.55 -16.41
C SER A 246 -2.69 -6.24 -15.12
N ALA A 247 -3.98 -6.29 -14.83
CA ALA A 247 -4.53 -7.03 -13.70
C ALA A 247 -4.20 -8.53 -13.71
N LYS A 248 -4.02 -9.12 -14.89
CA LYS A 248 -3.55 -10.50 -15.03
C LYS A 248 -2.11 -10.64 -14.56
N THR A 249 -1.25 -9.71 -14.94
CA THR A 249 0.15 -9.68 -14.51
C THR A 249 0.24 -9.45 -13.00
N GLN A 250 -0.54 -8.52 -12.45
CA GLN A 250 -0.63 -8.30 -11.01
C GLN A 250 -1.01 -9.58 -10.26
N THR A 251 -2.03 -10.31 -10.75
CA THR A 251 -2.42 -11.61 -10.17
C THR A 251 -1.25 -12.60 -10.14
N THR A 252 -0.55 -12.73 -11.26
CA THR A 252 0.59 -13.64 -11.39
C THR A 252 1.71 -13.25 -10.44
N ASN A 253 2.07 -11.98 -10.39
CA ASN A 253 3.12 -11.46 -9.52
C ASN A 253 2.81 -11.70 -8.03
N VAL A 254 1.57 -11.43 -7.61
CA VAL A 254 1.12 -11.65 -6.22
C VAL A 254 1.20 -13.13 -5.87
N VAL A 255 0.75 -14.02 -6.75
CA VAL A 255 0.86 -15.47 -6.54
C VAL A 255 2.33 -15.89 -6.43
N GLN A 256 3.19 -15.43 -7.34
CA GLN A 256 4.63 -15.74 -7.33
C GLN A 256 5.34 -15.22 -6.08
N PHE A 257 4.86 -14.11 -5.52
CA PHE A 257 5.39 -13.61 -4.24
C PHE A 257 5.10 -14.58 -3.10
N TYR A 258 3.87 -15.12 -3.02
CA TYR A 258 3.45 -15.98 -1.90
C TYR A 258 3.79 -17.46 -2.07
N ASP A 259 4.07 -17.94 -3.29
CA ASP A 259 4.36 -19.38 -3.53
C ASP A 259 5.53 -19.92 -2.68
N PRO A 260 6.68 -19.22 -2.53
CA PRO A 260 7.80 -19.69 -1.70
C PRO A 260 7.65 -19.37 -0.21
N ILE A 261 6.61 -18.66 0.21
CA ILE A 261 6.42 -18.30 1.62
C ILE A 261 5.86 -19.49 2.41
N THR A 262 6.41 -19.68 3.59
CA THR A 262 6.06 -20.78 4.51
C THR A 262 4.55 -20.89 4.74
N SER A 263 4.05 -22.10 4.65
CA SER A 263 2.65 -22.42 4.93
C SER A 263 2.39 -22.44 6.43
N SER A 264 1.60 -21.49 6.92
CA SER A 264 1.30 -21.38 8.35
C SER A 264 -0.11 -20.89 8.60
N SER A 265 -0.74 -21.44 9.62
CA SER A 265 -2.02 -20.92 10.13
C SER A 265 -1.86 -19.64 10.96
N PHE A 266 -0.63 -19.30 11.34
CA PHE A 266 -0.30 -18.06 12.05
C PHE A 266 0.02 -16.90 11.10
N ALA A 267 -0.15 -17.09 9.78
CA ALA A 267 0.04 -16.06 8.77
C ALA A 267 -1.28 -15.67 8.12
N VAL A 268 -1.38 -14.39 7.70
CA VAL A 268 -2.50 -13.85 6.91
C VAL A 268 -1.92 -13.08 5.74
N PHE A 269 -2.36 -13.41 4.53
CA PHE A 269 -1.87 -12.83 3.28
C PHE A 269 -2.93 -11.95 2.63
N ASP A 270 -2.55 -10.77 2.19
CA ASP A 270 -3.41 -9.85 1.45
C ASP A 270 -3.00 -9.68 -0.02
N SER A 271 -3.78 -8.93 -0.80
CA SER A 271 -3.57 -8.78 -2.23
C SER A 271 -2.79 -7.53 -2.66
N GLY A 272 -2.30 -6.68 -1.72
CA GLY A 272 -1.46 -5.59 -2.16
C GLY A 272 -1.54 -4.27 -1.42
N TYR A 273 -1.81 -3.18 -2.14
CA TYR A 273 -1.64 -1.81 -1.67
C TYR A 273 -2.88 -0.95 -1.91
N LYS A 274 -3.17 -0.03 -0.98
CA LYS A 274 -4.12 1.05 -1.14
C LYS A 274 -3.42 2.38 -1.37
N TYR A 275 -4.04 3.29 -2.10
CA TYR A 275 -3.60 4.67 -2.29
C TYR A 275 -4.36 5.55 -1.30
N GLN A 276 -3.65 6.26 -0.45
CA GLN A 276 -4.25 7.12 0.56
C GLN A 276 -3.46 8.43 0.72
N PHE A 277 -4.12 9.43 1.28
CA PHE A 277 -3.49 10.68 1.65
C PHE A 277 -2.72 10.52 2.97
N ASP A 278 -1.44 10.81 2.94
CA ASP A 278 -0.57 10.93 4.11
C ASP A 278 -0.57 12.37 4.59
N ARG A 279 -1.33 12.61 5.65
CA ARG A 279 -1.49 13.95 6.24
C ARG A 279 -0.20 14.50 6.88
N PHE A 280 0.75 13.64 7.23
CA PHE A 280 2.00 14.07 7.87
C PHE A 280 3.00 14.60 6.85
N ASN A 281 3.05 13.99 5.67
CA ASN A 281 3.90 14.41 4.56
C ASN A 281 3.14 15.20 3.49
N ASN A 282 1.85 15.49 3.71
CA ASN A 282 0.96 16.24 2.79
C ASN A 282 0.99 15.69 1.36
N LYS A 283 1.04 14.37 1.21
CA LYS A 283 1.10 13.72 -0.10
C LYS A 283 0.29 12.43 -0.15
N PHE A 284 -0.12 12.05 -1.35
CA PHE A 284 -0.73 10.75 -1.58
C PHE A 284 0.34 9.71 -1.83
N GLN A 285 0.17 8.53 -1.22
CA GLN A 285 1.11 7.42 -1.41
C GLN A 285 0.43 6.05 -1.32
N PHE A 286 1.10 5.05 -1.89
CA PHE A 286 0.67 3.66 -1.77
C PHE A 286 1.17 3.06 -0.46
N MET A 287 0.23 2.57 0.35
CA MET A 287 0.48 1.90 1.63
C MET A 287 0.10 0.43 1.54
N PRO A 288 0.90 -0.48 2.14
CA PRO A 288 0.57 -1.91 2.18
C PRO A 288 -0.69 -2.15 3.02
N LEU A 289 -1.45 -3.17 2.67
CA LEU A 289 -2.72 -3.50 3.31
C LEU A 289 -2.58 -4.27 4.63
N ASN A 290 -1.38 -4.77 4.99
CA ASN A 290 -1.19 -5.57 6.20
C ASN A 290 -1.63 -4.85 7.48
N GLY A 291 -1.36 -3.55 7.58
CA GLY A 291 -1.82 -2.73 8.72
C GLY A 291 -3.35 -2.62 8.77
N ASP A 292 -4.00 -2.47 7.61
CA ASP A 292 -5.46 -2.42 7.53
C ASP A 292 -6.10 -3.75 7.91
N ILE A 293 -5.54 -4.86 7.44
CA ILE A 293 -6.05 -6.21 7.77
C ILE A 293 -5.95 -6.48 9.27
N ALA A 294 -4.83 -6.13 9.90
CA ALA A 294 -4.69 -6.21 11.35
C ALA A 294 -5.69 -5.30 12.07
N GLY A 295 -5.86 -4.08 11.59
CA GLY A 295 -6.85 -3.12 12.10
C GLY A 295 -8.29 -3.65 11.97
N LEU A 296 -8.65 -4.31 10.87
CA LEU A 296 -9.95 -4.98 10.71
C LEU A 296 -10.15 -6.11 11.73
N MET A 297 -9.13 -6.91 11.96
CA MET A 297 -9.16 -7.96 12.98
C MET A 297 -9.29 -7.38 14.39
N ALA A 298 -8.59 -6.31 14.71
CA ALA A 298 -8.67 -5.62 16.01
C ALA A 298 -10.07 -5.01 16.21
N ARG A 299 -10.58 -4.25 15.23
CA ARG A 299 -11.91 -3.66 15.26
C ARG A 299 -13.00 -4.73 15.41
N THR A 300 -12.89 -5.85 14.68
CA THR A 300 -13.83 -6.97 14.81
C THR A 300 -13.84 -7.56 16.21
N SER A 301 -12.71 -7.57 16.92
CA SER A 301 -12.64 -8.06 18.30
C SER A 301 -13.28 -7.09 19.28
N GLU A 302 -13.20 -5.80 19.03
CA GLU A 302 -13.74 -4.74 19.88
C GLU A 302 -15.26 -4.62 19.70
N GLU A 303 -15.74 -4.57 18.45
CA GLU A 303 -17.16 -4.40 18.12
C GLU A 303 -17.99 -5.68 18.32
N GLN A 304 -17.36 -6.84 18.16
CA GLN A 304 -18.00 -8.14 18.22
C GLN A 304 -17.21 -9.09 19.13
N PHE A 305 -16.50 -10.05 18.54
CA PHE A 305 -15.60 -10.98 19.23
C PHE A 305 -14.49 -11.45 18.28
N PRO A 306 -13.34 -11.92 18.80
CA PRO A 306 -12.20 -12.37 17.99
C PRO A 306 -12.51 -13.48 16.99
N TRP A 307 -13.52 -14.28 17.23
CA TRP A 307 -13.93 -15.41 16.39
C TRP A 307 -14.90 -15.06 15.26
N PHE A 308 -15.26 -13.79 15.10
CA PHE A 308 -15.97 -13.37 13.90
C PHE A 308 -14.99 -13.12 12.75
N SER A 309 -15.45 -13.45 11.52
CA SER A 309 -14.66 -13.18 10.33
C SER A 309 -14.52 -11.67 10.14
N PRO A 310 -13.29 -11.14 9.93
CA PRO A 310 -13.07 -9.72 9.65
C PRO A 310 -13.44 -9.33 8.22
N ALA A 311 -13.82 -10.27 7.38
CA ALA A 311 -14.13 -10.06 5.97
C ALA A 311 -15.61 -9.74 5.73
N GLY A 312 -15.89 -9.27 4.51
CA GLY A 312 -17.25 -8.99 4.02
C GLY A 312 -17.70 -7.54 4.21
N SER A 313 -18.84 -7.21 3.61
CA SER A 313 -19.37 -5.84 3.53
C SER A 313 -19.75 -5.23 4.88
N GLN A 314 -19.97 -6.04 5.90
CA GLN A 314 -20.35 -5.54 7.23
C GLN A 314 -19.16 -5.11 8.07
N ARG A 315 -18.04 -5.83 8.00
CA ARG A 315 -16.87 -5.64 8.88
C ARG A 315 -15.57 -5.41 8.13
N GLY A 316 -15.49 -5.86 6.88
CA GLY A 316 -14.27 -5.82 6.07
C GLY A 316 -13.94 -4.49 5.40
N ASN A 317 -14.60 -3.41 5.78
CA ASN A 317 -14.41 -2.10 5.16
C ASN A 317 -13.05 -1.49 5.53
N ILE A 318 -12.23 -1.22 4.50
CA ILE A 318 -10.94 -0.54 4.62
C ILE A 318 -11.17 0.96 4.52
N LEU A 319 -10.70 1.67 5.53
CA LEU A 319 -10.85 3.12 5.65
C LEU A 319 -9.71 3.88 4.97
N ASN A 320 -9.94 5.16 4.70
CA ASN A 320 -8.93 6.09 4.19
C ASN A 320 -8.25 5.62 2.89
N ALA A 321 -8.97 4.91 2.03
CA ALA A 321 -8.50 4.51 0.72
C ALA A 321 -9.16 5.35 -0.37
N VAL A 322 -8.38 5.86 -1.32
CA VAL A 322 -8.87 6.56 -2.52
C VAL A 322 -9.01 5.58 -3.68
N LYS A 323 -8.02 4.70 -3.83
CA LYS A 323 -8.01 3.62 -4.82
C LYS A 323 -7.18 2.45 -4.34
N LEU A 324 -7.38 1.28 -4.92
CA LEU A 324 -6.49 0.13 -4.78
C LEU A 324 -5.46 0.13 -5.92
N ALA A 325 -4.23 -0.31 -5.62
CA ALA A 325 -3.23 -0.58 -6.66
C ALA A 325 -3.66 -1.74 -7.55
N TYR A 326 -4.38 -2.71 -6.98
CA TYR A 326 -4.88 -3.89 -7.65
C TYR A 326 -6.31 -4.20 -7.20
N ASN A 327 -7.26 -4.22 -8.16
CA ASN A 327 -8.66 -4.58 -7.93
C ASN A 327 -9.01 -5.84 -8.75
N PRO A 328 -8.95 -7.05 -8.15
CA PRO A 328 -9.15 -8.29 -8.86
C PRO A 328 -10.61 -8.52 -9.28
N ASN A 329 -10.81 -8.99 -10.52
CA ASN A 329 -12.10 -9.49 -10.99
C ASN A 329 -12.45 -10.85 -10.38
N LYS A 330 -13.63 -11.42 -10.69
CA LYS A 330 -14.10 -12.69 -10.10
C LYS A 330 -13.10 -13.83 -10.31
N VAL A 331 -12.61 -14.04 -11.54
CA VAL A 331 -11.68 -15.13 -11.87
C VAL A 331 -10.35 -14.97 -11.12
N GLN A 332 -9.85 -13.74 -11.06
CA GLN A 332 -8.62 -13.43 -10.35
C GLN A 332 -8.77 -13.62 -8.84
N ARG A 333 -9.93 -13.24 -8.25
CA ARG A 333 -10.23 -13.51 -6.84
C ARG A 333 -10.25 -14.99 -6.54
N ASP A 334 -10.87 -15.80 -7.40
CA ASP A 334 -10.93 -17.25 -7.24
C ASP A 334 -9.50 -17.84 -7.28
N THR A 335 -8.64 -17.35 -8.19
CA THR A 335 -7.23 -17.73 -8.25
C THR A 335 -6.47 -17.37 -6.97
N LEU A 336 -6.58 -16.11 -6.51
CA LEU A 336 -5.94 -15.66 -5.27
C LEU A 336 -6.42 -16.46 -4.06
N TYR A 337 -7.72 -16.66 -3.96
CA TYR A 337 -8.32 -17.37 -2.84
C TYR A 337 -7.93 -18.85 -2.80
N THR A 338 -7.78 -19.50 -3.96
CA THR A 338 -7.25 -20.86 -4.05
C THR A 338 -5.80 -20.92 -3.55
N LYS A 339 -5.03 -19.86 -3.78
CA LYS A 339 -3.64 -19.69 -3.33
C LYS A 339 -3.51 -19.10 -1.93
N ARG A 340 -4.57 -19.18 -1.08
CA ARG A 340 -4.59 -18.70 0.32
C ARG A 340 -4.38 -17.20 0.51
N ILE A 341 -4.59 -16.40 -0.53
CA ILE A 341 -4.45 -14.94 -0.53
C ILE A 341 -5.83 -14.32 -0.38
N ASN A 342 -5.99 -13.39 0.55
CA ASN A 342 -7.25 -12.71 0.79
C ASN A 342 -7.35 -11.46 -0.10
N PRO A 343 -8.22 -11.47 -1.13
CA PRO A 343 -8.35 -10.32 -2.02
C PRO A 343 -9.04 -9.16 -1.31
N VAL A 344 -8.52 -7.96 -1.54
CA VAL A 344 -9.20 -6.71 -1.23
C VAL A 344 -9.77 -6.16 -2.52
N ILE A 345 -11.04 -5.80 -2.50
CA ILE A 345 -11.80 -5.38 -3.70
C ILE A 345 -12.52 -4.06 -3.47
N PHE A 346 -12.82 -3.38 -4.55
CA PHE A 346 -13.83 -2.33 -4.54
C PHE A 346 -15.20 -2.96 -4.81
N SER A 347 -16.13 -2.76 -3.88
CA SER A 347 -17.53 -3.20 -4.00
C SER A 347 -18.45 -1.99 -4.06
N PRO A 348 -19.23 -1.82 -5.14
CA PRO A 348 -20.23 -0.74 -5.21
C PRO A 348 -21.17 -0.79 -4.01
N GLY A 349 -21.35 0.33 -3.34
CA GLY A 349 -22.19 0.45 -2.14
C GLY A 349 -21.53 0.08 -0.81
N ALA A 350 -20.43 -0.68 -0.82
CA ALA A 350 -19.67 -1.03 0.39
C ALA A 350 -18.24 -0.43 0.42
N GLY A 351 -17.77 0.15 -0.70
CA GLY A 351 -16.42 0.70 -0.78
C GLY A 351 -15.32 -0.36 -0.93
N PHE A 352 -14.17 -0.13 -0.33
CA PHE A 352 -13.04 -1.07 -0.33
C PHE A 352 -13.22 -2.10 0.78
N VAL A 353 -13.22 -3.38 0.41
CA VAL A 353 -13.61 -4.47 1.31
C VAL A 353 -12.63 -5.62 1.23
N LEU A 354 -12.24 -6.15 2.39
CA LEU A 354 -11.57 -7.45 2.49
C LEU A 354 -12.57 -8.56 2.12
N PHE A 355 -12.27 -9.31 1.05
CA PHE A 355 -13.14 -10.33 0.49
C PHE A 355 -12.55 -11.74 0.61
N GLY A 356 -12.01 -12.06 1.78
CA GLY A 356 -11.44 -13.37 2.11
C GLY A 356 -11.06 -13.46 3.58
N ASP A 357 -11.10 -14.67 4.14
CA ASP A 357 -10.81 -14.94 5.55
C ASP A 357 -9.90 -16.15 5.75
N LYS A 358 -9.04 -16.46 4.77
CA LYS A 358 -8.07 -17.55 4.85
C LYS A 358 -6.82 -17.17 5.62
N THR A 359 -6.28 -18.13 6.36
CA THR A 359 -4.90 -18.09 6.86
C THR A 359 -3.92 -18.50 5.75
N GLY A 360 -2.62 -18.34 5.99
CA GLY A 360 -1.56 -18.78 5.08
C GLY A 360 -1.37 -20.30 5.02
N LEU A 361 -2.25 -21.10 5.63
CA LEU A 361 -2.15 -22.54 5.65
C LEU A 361 -2.54 -23.15 4.30
N ALA A 362 -1.65 -23.96 3.73
CA ALA A 362 -1.86 -24.61 2.43
C ALA A 362 -2.73 -25.87 2.50
N ILE A 363 -2.76 -26.51 3.66
CA ILE A 363 -3.48 -27.77 3.88
C ILE A 363 -4.89 -27.46 4.40
N ALA A 364 -5.89 -28.16 3.91
CA ALA A 364 -7.25 -28.04 4.40
C ALA A 364 -7.34 -28.48 5.87
N SER A 365 -7.69 -27.57 6.76
CA SER A 365 -7.78 -27.77 8.19
C SER A 365 -8.85 -26.86 8.79
N ALA A 366 -9.23 -27.07 10.04
CA ALA A 366 -10.05 -26.11 10.77
C ALA A 366 -9.34 -24.74 10.90
N PHE A 367 -8.02 -24.73 10.94
CA PHE A 367 -7.18 -23.55 11.07
C PHE A 367 -6.87 -22.84 9.75
N ASP A 368 -7.47 -23.23 8.63
CA ASP A 368 -7.35 -22.55 7.35
C ASP A 368 -8.13 -21.22 7.30
N ARG A 369 -8.85 -20.88 8.39
CA ARG A 369 -9.66 -19.66 8.53
C ARG A 369 -9.16 -18.76 9.64
N ILE A 370 -9.14 -17.44 9.34
CA ILE A 370 -8.72 -16.41 10.29
C ILE A 370 -9.58 -16.44 11.56
N ASN A 371 -10.91 -16.55 11.40
CA ASN A 371 -11.83 -16.55 12.53
C ASN A 371 -11.58 -17.72 13.48
N VAL A 372 -11.29 -18.92 12.95
CA VAL A 372 -11.01 -20.10 13.77
C VAL A 372 -9.65 -19.97 14.45
N ARG A 373 -8.60 -19.57 13.74
CA ARG A 373 -7.29 -19.36 14.36
C ARG A 373 -7.35 -18.32 15.48
N ARG A 374 -8.05 -17.22 15.26
CA ARG A 374 -8.23 -16.19 16.30
C ARG A 374 -9.08 -16.63 17.47
N LEU A 375 -10.08 -17.50 17.23
CA LEU A 375 -10.80 -18.17 18.31
C LEU A 375 -9.82 -18.91 19.22
N PHE A 376 -8.99 -19.79 18.64
CA PHE A 376 -8.06 -20.61 19.44
C PHE A 376 -7.02 -19.75 20.15
N LEU A 377 -6.42 -18.74 19.51
CA LEU A 377 -5.49 -17.82 20.19
C LEU A 377 -6.13 -17.17 21.44
N ASN A 378 -7.39 -16.76 21.33
CA ASN A 378 -8.09 -16.18 22.47
C ASN A 378 -8.45 -17.20 23.56
N LEU A 379 -8.82 -18.41 23.17
CA LEU A 379 -9.13 -19.49 24.12
C LEU A 379 -7.86 -19.93 24.85
N GLU A 380 -6.79 -20.19 24.11
CA GLU A 380 -5.49 -20.62 24.65
C GLU A 380 -4.96 -19.60 25.66
N ALA A 381 -4.91 -18.31 25.29
CA ALA A 381 -4.43 -17.26 26.20
C ALA A 381 -5.24 -17.16 27.50
N ARG A 382 -6.58 -17.33 27.45
CA ARG A 382 -7.42 -17.23 28.66
C ARG A 382 -7.37 -18.49 29.52
N ILE A 383 -7.32 -19.66 28.90
CA ILE A 383 -7.22 -20.92 29.60
C ILE A 383 -5.84 -21.07 30.25
N GLU A 384 -4.79 -20.59 29.57
CA GLU A 384 -3.43 -20.57 30.11
C GLU A 384 -3.33 -19.76 31.42
N VAL A 385 -3.97 -18.58 31.48
CA VAL A 385 -4.03 -17.79 32.70
C VAL A 385 -4.69 -18.60 33.84
N ALA A 386 -5.78 -19.32 33.54
CA ALA A 386 -6.43 -20.20 34.51
C ALA A 386 -5.55 -21.40 34.90
N ALA A 387 -4.81 -21.97 33.93
CA ALA A 387 -3.91 -23.10 34.18
C ALA A 387 -2.71 -22.70 35.07
N ARG A 388 -2.17 -21.48 34.87
CA ARG A 388 -1.07 -20.97 35.71
C ARG A 388 -1.42 -20.88 37.18
N THR A 389 -2.69 -20.71 37.53
CA THR A 389 -3.14 -20.71 38.95
C THR A 389 -3.14 -22.09 39.60
N GLN A 390 -3.03 -23.15 38.79
CA GLN A 390 -2.94 -24.55 39.29
C GLN A 390 -1.48 -25.03 39.41
N LEU A 391 -0.51 -24.24 39.00
CA LEU A 391 0.90 -24.63 39.16
C LEU A 391 1.25 -24.73 40.65
N PHE A 392 1.98 -25.77 40.99
CA PHE A 392 2.40 -26.12 42.36
C PHE A 392 1.30 -26.61 43.30
N GLU A 393 0.05 -26.78 42.80
CA GLU A 393 -1.00 -27.45 43.52
C GLU A 393 -0.90 -28.99 43.34
N PHE A 394 -1.58 -29.77 44.21
CA PHE A 394 -1.62 -31.22 44.07
C PHE A 394 -2.50 -31.67 42.91
N ASN A 395 -2.07 -32.70 42.18
CA ASN A 395 -2.89 -33.30 41.14
C ASN A 395 -3.89 -34.28 41.75
N ASP A 396 -4.90 -33.79 42.45
CA ASP A 396 -5.99 -34.56 43.04
C ASP A 396 -7.33 -34.28 42.33
N GLU A 397 -8.36 -34.99 42.72
CA GLU A 397 -9.70 -34.87 42.16
C GLU A 397 -10.28 -33.45 42.36
N ILE A 398 -9.93 -32.80 43.48
CA ILE A 398 -10.44 -31.49 43.85
C ILE A 398 -9.84 -30.41 42.89
N THR A 399 -8.55 -30.47 42.67
CA THR A 399 -7.86 -29.55 41.78
C THR A 399 -8.33 -29.73 40.34
N ARG A 400 -8.50 -30.97 39.86
CA ARG A 400 -9.04 -31.27 38.53
C ARG A 400 -10.48 -30.78 38.39
N ALA A 401 -11.32 -30.95 39.39
CA ALA A 401 -12.69 -30.44 39.38
C ALA A 401 -12.73 -28.90 39.41
N ASN A 402 -11.89 -28.27 40.21
CA ASN A 402 -11.78 -26.82 40.26
C ASN A 402 -11.38 -26.23 38.91
N PHE A 403 -10.37 -26.78 38.25
CA PHE A 403 -9.96 -26.34 36.92
C PHE A 403 -11.08 -26.49 35.90
N ARG A 404 -11.75 -27.65 35.86
CA ARG A 404 -12.89 -27.89 34.99
C ARG A 404 -14.03 -26.91 35.25
N ASN A 405 -14.32 -26.60 36.51
CA ASN A 405 -15.33 -25.62 36.91
C ASN A 405 -15.00 -24.19 36.49
N ILE A 406 -13.74 -23.86 36.21
CA ILE A 406 -13.32 -22.57 35.62
C ILE A 406 -13.48 -22.60 34.10
N VAL A 407 -13.03 -23.68 33.45
CA VAL A 407 -12.94 -23.75 31.98
C VAL A 407 -14.32 -23.97 31.33
N GLU A 408 -15.18 -24.86 31.88
CA GLU A 408 -16.47 -25.15 31.27
C GLU A 408 -17.41 -23.92 31.18
N PRO A 409 -17.62 -23.12 32.26
CA PRO A 409 -18.46 -21.94 32.14
C PRO A 409 -17.93 -20.90 31.13
N PHE A 410 -16.59 -20.77 31.04
CA PHE A 410 -15.96 -19.92 30.04
C PHE A 410 -16.29 -20.41 28.62
N LEU A 411 -16.12 -21.69 28.32
CA LEU A 411 -16.45 -22.28 27.01
C LEU A 411 -17.93 -22.17 26.68
N ARG A 412 -18.83 -22.37 27.67
CA ARG A 412 -20.29 -22.14 27.52
C ARG A 412 -20.57 -20.68 27.18
N GLY A 413 -19.85 -19.72 27.77
CA GLY A 413 -19.94 -18.31 27.42
C GLY A 413 -19.53 -18.04 25.99
N VAL A 414 -18.47 -18.67 25.47
CA VAL A 414 -18.03 -18.58 24.07
C VAL A 414 -19.04 -19.25 23.12
N GLN A 415 -19.65 -20.37 23.53
CA GLN A 415 -20.72 -21.04 22.78
C GLN A 415 -21.96 -20.16 22.65
N ALA A 416 -22.42 -19.55 23.75
CA ALA A 416 -23.53 -18.59 23.73
C ALA A 416 -23.27 -17.39 22.80
N LYS A 417 -22.01 -16.98 22.67
CA LYS A 417 -21.54 -15.91 21.78
C LYS A 417 -21.18 -16.40 20.36
N ARG A 418 -21.62 -17.62 19.99
CA ARG A 418 -21.47 -18.22 18.65
C ARG A 418 -20.03 -18.47 18.21
N GLY A 419 -19.07 -18.59 19.13
CA GLY A 419 -17.67 -18.90 18.80
C GLY A 419 -17.46 -20.39 18.51
N ILE A 420 -18.13 -21.24 19.27
CA ILE A 420 -18.07 -22.70 19.15
C ILE A 420 -19.47 -23.27 19.05
N THR A 421 -19.62 -24.41 18.38
CA THR A 421 -20.89 -25.15 18.28
C THR A 421 -21.03 -26.18 19.40
N ASP A 422 -19.91 -26.78 19.80
CA ASP A 422 -19.87 -27.81 20.83
C ASP A 422 -18.47 -27.91 21.44
N PHE A 423 -18.36 -28.40 22.66
CA PHE A 423 -17.08 -28.64 23.34
C PHE A 423 -17.18 -29.79 24.33
N LEU A 424 -16.03 -30.38 24.64
CA LEU A 424 -15.87 -31.40 25.65
C LEU A 424 -14.58 -31.16 26.43
N VAL A 425 -14.64 -31.15 27.73
CA VAL A 425 -13.48 -31.01 28.64
C VAL A 425 -13.31 -32.32 29.38
N ILE A 426 -12.16 -32.97 29.23
CA ILE A 426 -11.76 -34.16 29.94
C ILE A 426 -10.60 -33.78 30.85
N CYS A 427 -10.84 -33.81 32.16
CA CYS A 427 -9.87 -33.52 33.18
C CYS A 427 -10.21 -34.36 34.40
N ASP A 428 -9.94 -35.66 34.28
CA ASP A 428 -10.27 -36.68 35.27
C ASP A 428 -9.18 -37.77 35.34
N GLU A 429 -9.47 -38.91 35.94
CA GLU A 429 -8.53 -40.00 36.08
C GLU A 429 -8.16 -40.70 34.77
N THR A 430 -8.95 -40.50 33.71
CA THR A 430 -8.69 -41.14 32.41
C THR A 430 -7.48 -40.53 31.68
N ASN A 431 -7.24 -39.23 31.86
CA ASN A 431 -6.08 -38.54 31.31
C ASN A 431 -5.02 -38.16 32.36
N ASN A 432 -5.34 -38.30 33.68
CA ASN A 432 -4.38 -38.16 34.77
C ASN A 432 -4.20 -39.53 35.48
N THR A 433 -3.52 -40.41 34.77
CA THR A 433 -3.16 -41.73 35.29
C THR A 433 -2.10 -41.62 36.40
N PRO A 434 -1.92 -42.67 37.26
CA PRO A 434 -0.85 -42.66 38.26
C PRO A 434 0.53 -42.30 37.72
N ASP A 435 0.87 -42.77 36.50
CA ASP A 435 2.14 -42.44 35.82
C ASP A 435 2.27 -40.93 35.51
N VAL A 436 1.17 -40.25 35.16
CA VAL A 436 1.14 -38.80 34.90
C VAL A 436 1.29 -38.02 36.21
N ILE A 437 0.65 -38.49 37.27
CA ILE A 437 0.74 -37.90 38.62
C ILE A 437 2.16 -38.08 39.17
N ASP A 438 2.75 -39.26 39.03
CA ASP A 438 4.13 -39.56 39.48
C ASP A 438 5.17 -38.74 38.67
N ALA A 439 4.86 -38.36 37.42
CA ALA A 439 5.68 -37.45 36.61
C ALA A 439 5.50 -35.96 36.99
N ASN A 440 4.68 -35.64 37.99
CA ASN A 440 4.28 -34.29 38.37
C ASN A 440 3.63 -33.48 37.22
N GLU A 441 2.89 -34.20 36.35
CA GLU A 441 2.14 -33.59 35.26
C GLU A 441 0.65 -33.49 35.59
N PHE A 442 0.00 -32.45 35.04
CA PHE A 442 -1.43 -32.25 35.05
C PHE A 442 -1.94 -32.17 33.62
N LYS A 443 -2.87 -33.03 33.22
CA LYS A 443 -3.41 -33.10 31.85
C LYS A 443 -4.91 -32.77 31.84
N CYS A 444 -5.26 -31.84 30.92
CA CYS A 444 -6.64 -31.51 30.61
C CYS A 444 -6.82 -31.45 29.10
N ASP A 445 -7.67 -32.29 28.55
CA ASP A 445 -7.96 -32.34 27.13
C ASP A 445 -9.25 -31.57 26.84
N ILE A 446 -9.14 -30.58 25.96
CA ILE A 446 -10.23 -29.68 25.57
C ILE A 446 -10.53 -29.87 24.09
N PHE A 447 -11.65 -30.50 23.77
CA PHE A 447 -12.11 -30.71 22.39
C PHE A 447 -13.10 -29.62 22.02
N ILE A 448 -12.87 -28.95 20.88
CA ILE A 448 -13.67 -27.82 20.44
C ILE A 448 -14.13 -27.99 19.00
N LYS A 449 -15.42 -27.78 18.74
CA LYS A 449 -16.00 -27.68 17.42
C LYS A 449 -16.21 -26.19 17.10
N PRO A 450 -15.33 -25.53 16.30
CA PRO A 450 -15.47 -24.11 15.99
C PRO A 450 -16.66 -23.83 15.08
N ALA A 451 -17.27 -22.65 15.23
CA ALA A 451 -18.24 -22.15 14.26
C ALA A 451 -17.52 -21.73 12.98
N ARG A 452 -18.09 -22.08 11.82
CA ARG A 452 -17.52 -21.76 10.51
C ARG A 452 -18.22 -20.58 9.87
N SER A 453 -17.45 -19.71 9.20
CA SER A 453 -17.99 -18.62 8.36
C SER A 453 -18.60 -19.16 7.07
N ILE A 454 -19.62 -18.45 6.56
CA ILE A 454 -20.25 -18.76 5.27
C ILE A 454 -19.42 -18.12 4.17
N ASN A 455 -18.92 -18.91 3.21
CA ASN A 455 -18.14 -18.41 2.09
C ASN A 455 -18.86 -18.50 0.75
N PHE A 456 -19.88 -19.35 0.65
CA PHE A 456 -20.69 -19.50 -0.55
C PHE A 456 -22.17 -19.46 -0.22
N ILE A 457 -22.92 -18.68 -0.98
CA ILE A 457 -24.36 -18.62 -0.89
C ILE A 457 -24.91 -19.05 -2.26
N GLY A 458 -25.57 -20.22 -2.28
CA GLY A 458 -26.32 -20.68 -3.45
C GLY A 458 -27.75 -20.14 -3.36
N LEU A 459 -28.17 -19.40 -4.38
CA LEU A 459 -29.55 -18.94 -4.51
C LEU A 459 -30.16 -19.56 -5.76
N THR A 460 -31.25 -20.32 -5.59
CA THR A 460 -32.01 -20.89 -6.69
C THR A 460 -33.32 -20.15 -6.85
N PHE A 461 -33.50 -19.48 -7.97
CA PHE A 461 -34.75 -18.85 -8.34
C PHE A 461 -35.50 -19.72 -9.32
N VAL A 462 -36.73 -20.16 -8.93
CA VAL A 462 -37.58 -20.95 -9.81
C VAL A 462 -38.77 -20.08 -10.26
N ALA A 463 -38.84 -19.81 -11.54
CA ALA A 463 -40.01 -19.15 -12.12
C ALA A 463 -41.10 -20.18 -12.38
N THR A 464 -42.25 -20.01 -11.72
CA THR A 464 -43.41 -20.88 -11.86
C THR A 464 -44.46 -20.23 -12.75
N ARG A 465 -45.27 -21.05 -13.45
CA ARG A 465 -46.43 -20.56 -14.18
C ARG A 465 -47.55 -20.18 -13.21
N THR A 466 -48.36 -19.23 -13.60
CA THR A 466 -49.55 -18.83 -12.85
C THR A 466 -50.48 -20.03 -12.65
N GLY A 467 -50.81 -20.36 -11.39
CA GLY A 467 -51.72 -21.50 -11.04
C GLY A 467 -51.00 -22.76 -10.50
N VAL A 468 -49.69 -22.81 -10.43
CA VAL A 468 -48.94 -23.91 -9.81
C VAL A 468 -48.73 -23.60 -8.31
N SER A 469 -49.04 -24.58 -7.43
CA SER A 469 -48.82 -24.39 -6.01
C SER A 469 -47.32 -24.49 -5.66
N PHE A 470 -46.83 -23.60 -4.77
CA PHE A 470 -45.44 -23.61 -4.34
C PHE A 470 -44.98 -24.93 -3.68
N SER A 471 -45.90 -25.66 -3.05
CA SER A 471 -45.63 -26.99 -2.46
C SER A 471 -45.24 -28.03 -3.52
N GLU A 472 -45.82 -27.95 -4.72
CA GLU A 472 -45.54 -28.89 -5.81
C GLU A 472 -44.15 -28.59 -6.47
N VAL A 473 -43.69 -27.35 -6.45
CA VAL A 473 -42.39 -26.94 -6.97
C VAL A 473 -41.28 -27.25 -5.95
N ALA A 474 -41.55 -27.05 -4.65
CA ALA A 474 -40.57 -27.31 -3.60
C ALA A 474 -40.25 -28.81 -3.41
N GLY A 475 -41.19 -29.72 -3.81
CA GLY A 475 -40.97 -31.17 -3.77
C GLY A 475 -40.14 -31.75 -4.94
N ARG A 476 -39.77 -30.90 -5.93
CA ARG A 476 -39.02 -31.31 -7.14
C ARG A 476 -37.61 -30.74 -7.24
N VAL A 477 -37.15 -29.99 -6.22
CA VAL A 477 -35.81 -29.38 -6.15
C VAL A 477 -34.88 -30.22 -5.24
#